data_ae637fbeb4ec15ea1b7a37191820a993
#
_entry.id   ae637fbeb4ec15ea1b7a37191820a993
#
_cell.length_a   1.000
_cell.length_b   1.000
_cell.length_c   1.000
_cell.angle_alpha   90.00
_cell.angle_beta   90.00
_cell.angle_gamma   90.00
#
_symmetry.space_group_name_H-M   'P 1'
#
loop_
_entity.id
_entity.type
_entity.pdbx_description
1 polymer ?
#
loop_
_entity_poly.entity_id
_entity_poly.type
_entity_poly.pdbx_seq_one_letter_code
_entity_poly.pdbx_strand_id
1 'polypeptide(L)'
;VTVAGGPVTMRRLIDDAAEQLAAAGVGSPRVDAELLAAHVAGTDRGLVGFTVPDTDFAQRFGALVARRAQRVPLQHLTGTAAFGPVTVHVGPGVFVPRPETEALLEWALAQPLPAEPVIVDLCTGSGALALALATARPRARVVAVDDSPDALRYARRNAEGTSVEVVSADATSADLLTELDGAVDLLVTNPPYIPTGAQLEPEVAQYDPSHALFGGPDGMAVIDRIVVAAARLLRPGGFCAVEHDDTTSVRTVDAFTRVARFTDVTARHDLTGRPRFVTAVRDE
;
A
#
# COMPACT_ATOMS: atom_id res chain seq x y z
N VAL A 1 35.08 -18.13 -26.37
CA VAL A 1 35.40 -16.78 -26.89
C VAL A 1 35.66 -15.93 -25.70
N THR A 2 36.94 -15.64 -25.40
CA THR A 2 37.41 -14.84 -24.29
C THR A 2 37.16 -13.37 -24.67
N VAL A 3 36.17 -12.73 -24.07
CA VAL A 3 36.03 -11.28 -24.12
C VAL A 3 37.05 -10.71 -23.11
N ALA A 4 37.89 -9.77 -23.56
CA ALA A 4 38.88 -9.07 -22.75
C ALA A 4 38.17 -8.22 -21.71
N GLY A 5 38.01 -8.76 -20.48
CA GLY A 5 37.48 -8.07 -19.33
C GLY A 5 37.70 -8.97 -18.12
N GLY A 6 38.27 -8.39 -17.04
CA GLY A 6 38.47 -9.09 -15.77
C GLY A 6 37.18 -9.74 -15.24
N PRO A 7 37.23 -10.47 -14.10
CA PRO A 7 36.07 -11.19 -13.59
C PRO A 7 34.89 -10.23 -13.38
N VAL A 8 33.72 -10.62 -13.90
CA VAL A 8 32.48 -9.84 -13.75
C VAL A 8 32.12 -9.83 -12.28
N THR A 9 32.24 -8.65 -11.66
CA THR A 9 31.91 -8.50 -10.23
C THR A 9 30.45 -8.07 -10.06
N MET A 10 29.86 -8.40 -8.91
CA MET A 10 28.50 -8.00 -8.56
C MET A 10 28.31 -6.46 -8.69
N ARG A 11 29.30 -5.69 -8.21
CA ARG A 11 29.26 -4.22 -8.30
C ARG A 11 29.14 -3.73 -9.74
N ARG A 12 29.93 -4.28 -10.63
CA ARG A 12 29.87 -3.91 -12.06
C ARG A 12 28.53 -4.24 -12.69
N LEU A 13 27.96 -5.42 -12.39
CA LEU A 13 26.62 -5.78 -12.88
C LEU A 13 25.55 -4.79 -12.38
N ILE A 14 25.63 -4.39 -11.10
CA ILE A 14 24.70 -3.41 -10.53
C ILE A 14 24.91 -2.01 -11.13
N ASP A 15 26.16 -1.58 -11.40
CA ASP A 15 26.48 -0.31 -12.02
C ASP A 15 25.91 -0.24 -13.45
N ASP A 16 26.17 -1.26 -14.27
CA ASP A 16 25.65 -1.37 -15.64
C ASP A 16 24.10 -1.38 -15.66
N ALA A 17 23.47 -2.10 -14.73
CA ALA A 17 22.04 -2.12 -14.57
C ALA A 17 21.44 -0.76 -14.15
N ALA A 18 22.10 -0.06 -13.23
CA ALA A 18 21.66 1.26 -12.80
C ALA A 18 21.71 2.28 -13.94
N GLU A 19 22.74 2.23 -14.80
CA GLU A 19 22.83 3.06 -16.00
C GLU A 19 21.69 2.74 -16.98
N GLN A 20 21.41 1.46 -17.22
CA GLN A 20 20.29 1.03 -18.08
C GLN A 20 18.94 1.51 -17.56
N LEU A 21 18.68 1.38 -16.25
CA LEU A 21 17.44 1.81 -15.63
C LEU A 21 17.30 3.35 -15.62
N ALA A 22 18.40 4.08 -15.42
CA ALA A 22 18.42 5.53 -15.54
C ALA A 22 18.06 5.99 -16.94
N ALA A 23 18.65 5.37 -17.97
CA ALA A 23 18.32 5.65 -19.37
C ALA A 23 16.85 5.37 -19.72
N ALA A 24 16.20 4.41 -19.01
CA ALA A 24 14.78 4.09 -19.15
C ALA A 24 13.87 5.02 -18.31
N GLY A 25 14.41 6.02 -17.60
CA GLY A 25 13.65 6.99 -16.81
C GLY A 25 13.11 6.43 -15.48
N VAL A 26 13.71 5.37 -14.93
CA VAL A 26 13.37 4.86 -13.60
C VAL A 26 13.83 5.86 -12.55
N GLY A 27 12.96 6.23 -11.61
CA GLY A 27 13.23 7.29 -10.61
C GLY A 27 14.34 6.97 -9.61
N SER A 28 14.54 5.68 -9.27
CA SER A 28 15.54 5.22 -8.30
C SER A 28 16.43 4.13 -8.88
N PRO A 29 17.14 4.37 -9.99
CA PRO A 29 17.76 3.32 -10.81
C PRO A 29 18.80 2.49 -10.04
N ARG A 30 19.60 3.12 -9.18
CA ARG A 30 20.61 2.44 -8.35
C ARG A 30 19.96 1.55 -7.29
N VAL A 31 18.94 2.06 -6.60
CA VAL A 31 18.21 1.33 -5.56
C VAL A 31 17.53 0.11 -6.16
N ASP A 32 16.87 0.29 -7.31
CA ASP A 32 16.17 -0.77 -8.01
C ASP A 32 17.15 -1.86 -8.49
N ALA A 33 18.30 -1.48 -9.07
CA ALA A 33 19.33 -2.42 -9.47
C ALA A 33 19.86 -3.25 -8.29
N GLU A 34 20.13 -2.62 -7.14
CA GLU A 34 20.58 -3.31 -5.92
C GLU A 34 19.52 -4.26 -5.37
N LEU A 35 18.26 -3.85 -5.34
CA LEU A 35 17.15 -4.69 -4.87
C LEU A 35 16.89 -5.89 -5.79
N LEU A 36 16.94 -5.70 -7.10
CA LEU A 36 16.85 -6.80 -8.07
C LEU A 36 18.03 -7.78 -7.94
N ALA A 37 19.24 -7.24 -7.76
CA ALA A 37 20.43 -8.08 -7.56
C ALA A 37 20.33 -8.87 -6.23
N ALA A 38 19.90 -8.23 -5.16
CA ALA A 38 19.68 -8.88 -3.86
C ALA A 38 18.61 -10.00 -3.96
N HIS A 39 17.52 -9.73 -4.66
CA HIS A 39 16.47 -10.72 -4.92
C HIS A 39 17.00 -11.95 -5.66
N VAL A 40 17.78 -11.76 -6.74
CA VAL A 40 18.35 -12.86 -7.53
C VAL A 40 19.39 -13.64 -6.73
N ALA A 41 20.20 -12.95 -5.90
CA ALA A 41 21.22 -13.56 -5.06
C ALA A 41 20.67 -14.22 -3.78
N GLY A 42 19.39 -13.98 -3.42
CA GLY A 42 18.80 -14.48 -2.18
C GLY A 42 19.46 -13.88 -0.93
N THR A 43 19.85 -12.59 -0.98
CA THR A 43 20.57 -11.90 0.11
C THR A 43 19.96 -10.52 0.38
N ASP A 44 20.40 -9.87 1.45
CA ASP A 44 20.00 -8.50 1.76
C ASP A 44 20.70 -7.49 0.85
N ARG A 45 20.00 -6.38 0.56
CA ARG A 45 20.53 -5.27 -0.25
C ARG A 45 21.89 -4.78 0.25
N GLY A 46 22.05 -4.65 1.58
CA GLY A 46 23.31 -4.17 2.18
C GLY A 46 24.50 -5.12 1.99
N LEU A 47 24.24 -6.38 1.70
CA LEU A 47 25.26 -7.43 1.54
C LEU A 47 25.50 -7.80 0.09
N VAL A 48 24.62 -7.42 -0.85
CA VAL A 48 24.68 -7.87 -2.25
C VAL A 48 25.99 -7.51 -2.94
N GLY A 49 26.58 -6.35 -2.66
CA GLY A 49 27.85 -5.92 -3.24
C GLY A 49 29.08 -6.79 -2.86
N PHE A 50 28.94 -7.63 -1.82
CA PHE A 50 29.97 -8.57 -1.35
C PHE A 50 29.71 -10.01 -1.81
N THR A 51 28.56 -10.26 -2.45
CA THR A 51 28.18 -11.58 -2.92
C THR A 51 28.90 -11.90 -4.24
N VAL A 52 29.37 -13.14 -4.39
CA VAL A 52 29.96 -13.62 -5.64
C VAL A 52 28.80 -14.13 -6.51
N PRO A 53 28.63 -13.60 -7.75
CA PRO A 53 27.58 -14.07 -8.64
C PRO A 53 27.83 -15.53 -9.06
N ASP A 54 26.77 -16.34 -9.03
CA ASP A 54 26.79 -17.69 -9.60
C ASP A 54 26.79 -17.65 -11.13
N THR A 55 26.91 -18.82 -11.77
CA THR A 55 27.06 -18.94 -13.23
C THR A 55 25.89 -18.34 -14.00
N ASP A 56 24.67 -18.42 -13.47
CA ASP A 56 23.44 -18.00 -14.14
C ASP A 56 22.94 -16.64 -13.65
N PHE A 57 23.63 -16.04 -12.66
CA PHE A 57 23.22 -14.78 -12.03
C PHE A 57 23.02 -13.68 -13.08
N ALA A 58 24.00 -13.47 -13.94
CA ALA A 58 23.96 -12.38 -14.93
C ALA A 58 22.76 -12.50 -15.87
N GLN A 59 22.38 -13.72 -16.24
CA GLN A 59 21.21 -13.97 -17.09
C GLN A 59 19.90 -13.67 -16.34
N ARG A 60 19.72 -14.23 -15.12
CA ARG A 60 18.52 -14.02 -14.29
C ARG A 60 18.35 -12.55 -13.94
N PHE A 61 19.43 -11.91 -13.50
CA PHE A 61 19.45 -10.49 -13.15
C PHE A 61 19.14 -9.61 -14.36
N GLY A 62 19.82 -9.82 -15.50
CA GLY A 62 19.59 -9.07 -16.73
C GLY A 62 18.16 -9.16 -17.25
N ALA A 63 17.49 -10.32 -17.10
CA ALA A 63 16.09 -10.49 -17.45
C ALA A 63 15.17 -9.60 -16.60
N LEU A 64 15.43 -9.49 -15.29
CA LEU A 64 14.65 -8.61 -14.40
C LEU A 64 14.93 -7.13 -14.69
N VAL A 65 16.19 -6.75 -14.92
CA VAL A 65 16.58 -5.38 -15.29
C VAL A 65 15.90 -4.96 -16.60
N ALA A 66 15.86 -5.83 -17.61
CA ALA A 66 15.17 -5.55 -18.88
C ALA A 66 13.67 -5.32 -18.69
N ARG A 67 13.01 -6.09 -17.82
CA ARG A 67 11.60 -5.88 -17.47
C ARG A 67 11.40 -4.59 -16.68
N ARG A 68 12.30 -4.26 -15.74
CA ARG A 68 12.24 -3.02 -14.97
C ARG A 68 12.44 -1.79 -15.89
N ALA A 69 13.31 -1.88 -16.86
CA ALA A 69 13.49 -0.85 -17.90
C ALA A 69 12.23 -0.65 -18.75
N GLN A 70 11.35 -1.65 -18.86
CA GLN A 70 9.99 -1.53 -19.45
C GLN A 70 8.98 -0.97 -18.46
N ARG A 71 9.42 -0.42 -17.32
CA ARG A 71 8.61 0.20 -16.26
C ARG A 71 7.73 -0.81 -15.50
N VAL A 72 7.98 -2.14 -15.57
CA VAL A 72 7.34 -3.10 -14.66
C VAL A 72 7.70 -2.73 -13.22
N PRO A 73 6.74 -2.59 -12.29
CA PRO A 73 7.02 -2.25 -10.90
C PRO A 73 8.04 -3.21 -10.27
N LEU A 74 8.98 -2.66 -9.51
CA LEU A 74 10.00 -3.45 -8.82
C LEU A 74 9.37 -4.57 -7.98
N GLN A 75 8.31 -4.24 -7.24
CA GLN A 75 7.60 -5.17 -6.36
C GLN A 75 6.91 -6.30 -7.13
N HIS A 76 6.47 -6.07 -8.37
CA HIS A 76 5.96 -7.13 -9.24
C HIS A 76 7.08 -8.08 -9.73
N LEU A 77 8.32 -7.57 -9.83
CA LEU A 77 9.47 -8.38 -10.22
C LEU A 77 10.01 -9.22 -9.07
N THR A 78 10.00 -8.68 -7.87
CA THR A 78 10.44 -9.36 -6.64
C THR A 78 9.33 -10.19 -5.99
N GLY A 79 8.06 -9.93 -6.34
CA GLY A 79 6.89 -10.61 -5.79
C GLY A 79 6.50 -10.17 -4.38
N THR A 80 7.18 -9.18 -3.81
CA THR A 80 6.95 -8.70 -2.45
C THR A 80 7.07 -7.18 -2.33
N ALA A 81 6.40 -6.60 -1.32
CA ALA A 81 6.53 -5.21 -0.91
C ALA A 81 6.69 -5.13 0.61
N ALA A 82 7.67 -4.35 1.08
CA ALA A 82 7.77 -3.99 2.49
C ALA A 82 6.77 -2.88 2.82
N PHE A 83 6.15 -2.94 4.00
CA PHE A 83 5.25 -1.91 4.52
C PHE A 83 5.27 -1.92 6.04
N GLY A 84 5.79 -0.85 6.67
CA GLY A 84 5.99 -0.81 8.11
C GLY A 84 6.73 -2.06 8.61
N PRO A 85 6.16 -2.81 9.59
CA PRO A 85 6.79 -4.00 10.17
C PRO A 85 6.60 -5.28 9.35
N VAL A 86 5.88 -5.24 8.21
CA VAL A 86 5.51 -6.44 7.45
C VAL A 86 6.09 -6.44 6.04
N THR A 87 6.21 -7.63 5.47
CA THR A 87 6.46 -7.82 4.03
C THR A 87 5.29 -8.62 3.47
N VAL A 88 4.63 -8.06 2.45
CA VAL A 88 3.46 -8.67 1.82
C VAL A 88 3.78 -9.15 0.40
N HIS A 89 3.18 -10.25 -0.01
CA HIS A 89 3.19 -10.68 -1.40
C HIS A 89 2.32 -9.75 -2.23
N VAL A 90 2.86 -9.35 -3.38
CA VAL A 90 2.18 -8.51 -4.37
C VAL A 90 2.50 -8.98 -5.78
N GLY A 91 1.74 -8.50 -6.75
CA GLY A 91 1.95 -8.79 -8.16
C GLY A 91 0.80 -8.26 -9.01
N PRO A 92 0.67 -8.68 -10.27
CA PRO A 92 -0.40 -8.21 -11.15
C PRO A 92 -1.79 -8.38 -10.55
N GLY A 93 -2.60 -7.32 -10.63
CA GLY A 93 -3.98 -7.31 -10.17
C GLY A 93 -4.18 -6.81 -8.73
N VAL A 94 -3.11 -6.46 -8.00
CA VAL A 94 -3.22 -5.81 -6.69
C VAL A 94 -2.40 -4.52 -6.66
N PHE A 95 -2.91 -3.52 -5.97
CA PHE A 95 -2.20 -2.27 -5.71
C PHE A 95 -0.95 -2.52 -4.85
N VAL A 96 0.18 -1.96 -5.27
CA VAL A 96 1.42 -2.04 -4.49
C VAL A 96 1.36 -1.05 -3.34
N PRO A 97 1.52 -1.48 -2.07
CA PRO A 97 1.55 -0.56 -0.93
C PRO A 97 2.55 0.58 -1.12
N ARG A 98 2.13 1.80 -0.78
CA ARG A 98 2.95 3.01 -0.96
C ARG A 98 3.56 3.47 0.36
N PRO A 99 4.79 3.99 0.34
CA PRO A 99 5.43 4.54 1.55
C PRO A 99 4.64 5.69 2.19
N GLU A 100 3.88 6.46 1.41
CA GLU A 100 3.06 7.57 1.89
C GLU A 100 1.98 7.10 2.88
N THR A 101 1.44 5.90 2.69
CA THR A 101 0.43 5.29 3.58
C THR A 101 1.03 4.90 4.95
N GLU A 102 2.36 4.81 5.08
CA GLU A 102 3.01 4.54 6.38
C GLU A 102 2.76 5.67 7.39
N ALA A 103 2.56 6.91 6.93
CA ALA A 103 2.19 8.01 7.82
C ALA A 103 0.80 7.81 8.46
N LEU A 104 -0.14 7.22 7.70
CA LEU A 104 -1.46 6.83 8.24
C LEU A 104 -1.31 5.68 9.24
N LEU A 105 -0.48 4.69 8.95
CA LEU A 105 -0.16 3.59 9.87
C LEU A 105 0.43 4.13 11.19
N GLU A 106 1.41 5.02 11.12
CA GLU A 106 2.04 5.64 12.30
C GLU A 106 1.00 6.35 13.16
N TRP A 107 0.12 7.15 12.55
CA TRP A 107 -0.96 7.81 13.24
C TRP A 107 -1.90 6.79 13.90
N ALA A 108 -2.30 5.75 13.20
CA ALA A 108 -3.21 4.71 13.71
C ALA A 108 -2.62 3.96 14.92
N LEU A 109 -1.32 3.68 14.89
CA LEU A 109 -0.59 3.03 16.00
C LEU A 109 -0.50 3.91 17.24
N ALA A 110 -0.50 5.23 17.10
CA ALA A 110 -0.43 6.19 18.20
C ALA A 110 -1.78 6.38 18.93
N GLN A 111 -2.90 5.85 18.39
CA GLN A 111 -4.21 6.07 19.02
C GLN A 111 -4.38 5.27 20.31
N PRO A 112 -5.03 5.86 21.35
CA PRO A 112 -5.28 5.22 22.63
C PRO A 112 -6.44 4.21 22.52
N LEU A 113 -6.22 3.08 21.86
CA LEU A 113 -7.20 2.03 21.69
C LEU A 113 -7.30 1.12 22.93
N PRO A 114 -8.44 0.42 23.15
CA PRO A 114 -8.58 -0.57 24.20
C PRO A 114 -7.58 -1.72 24.03
N ALA A 115 -7.50 -2.60 25.03
CA ALA A 115 -6.55 -3.72 25.02
C ALA A 115 -6.83 -4.74 23.89
N GLU A 116 -8.09 -4.87 23.50
CA GLU A 116 -8.59 -5.79 22.46
C GLU A 116 -9.48 -4.99 21.49
N PRO A 117 -8.89 -4.11 20.64
CA PRO A 117 -9.67 -3.24 19.77
C PRO A 117 -10.23 -4.01 18.57
N VAL A 118 -11.36 -3.53 18.08
CA VAL A 118 -11.89 -3.89 16.75
C VAL A 118 -11.38 -2.87 15.74
N ILE A 119 -10.63 -3.34 14.75
CA ILE A 119 -10.01 -2.52 13.71
C ILE A 119 -10.55 -2.96 12.35
N VAL A 120 -10.95 -2.02 11.52
CA VAL A 120 -11.40 -2.28 10.15
C VAL A 120 -10.51 -1.54 9.17
N ASP A 121 -9.99 -2.26 8.17
CA ASP A 121 -9.24 -1.74 7.03
C ASP A 121 -10.09 -1.92 5.76
N LEU A 122 -10.62 -0.82 5.23
CA LEU A 122 -11.42 -0.83 4.00
C LEU A 122 -10.54 -0.56 2.78
N CYS A 123 -10.84 -1.21 1.66
CA CYS A 123 -10.03 -1.21 0.44
C CYS A 123 -8.60 -1.72 0.74
N THR A 124 -8.53 -2.86 1.42
CA THR A 124 -7.29 -3.39 2.02
C THR A 124 -6.22 -3.78 1.00
N GLY A 125 -6.57 -4.00 -0.27
CA GLY A 125 -5.65 -4.39 -1.32
C GLY A 125 -4.91 -5.69 -1.00
N SER A 126 -3.59 -5.61 -0.83
CA SER A 126 -2.75 -6.74 -0.43
C SER A 126 -2.86 -7.12 1.05
N GLY A 127 -3.60 -6.37 1.86
CA GLY A 127 -3.70 -6.54 3.31
C GLY A 127 -2.59 -5.85 4.10
N ALA A 128 -1.77 -5.02 3.49
CA ALA A 128 -0.57 -4.46 4.10
C ALA A 128 -0.86 -3.67 5.38
N LEU A 129 -1.86 -2.77 5.34
CA LEU A 129 -2.23 -1.94 6.49
C LEU A 129 -2.86 -2.78 7.61
N ALA A 130 -3.80 -3.67 7.27
CA ALA A 130 -4.42 -4.59 8.23
C ALA A 130 -3.38 -5.47 8.94
N LEU A 131 -2.44 -6.05 8.20
CA LEU A 131 -1.38 -6.92 8.73
C LEU A 131 -0.40 -6.15 9.62
N ALA A 132 -0.02 -4.94 9.23
CA ALA A 132 0.84 -4.08 10.03
C ALA A 132 0.18 -3.74 11.38
N LEU A 133 -1.12 -3.41 11.38
CA LEU A 133 -1.91 -3.15 12.58
C LEU A 133 -2.06 -4.40 13.45
N ALA A 134 -2.36 -5.56 12.87
CA ALA A 134 -2.46 -6.82 13.60
C ALA A 134 -1.12 -7.23 14.24
N THR A 135 0.00 -7.03 13.52
CA THR A 135 1.35 -7.29 14.03
C THR A 135 1.67 -6.43 15.26
N ALA A 136 1.33 -5.14 15.19
CA ALA A 136 1.58 -4.20 16.29
C ALA A 136 0.60 -4.36 17.47
N ARG A 137 -0.59 -4.92 17.23
CA ARG A 137 -1.65 -5.13 18.22
C ARG A 137 -2.18 -6.57 18.18
N PRO A 138 -1.43 -7.54 18.72
CA PRO A 138 -1.74 -8.98 18.58
C PRO A 138 -3.08 -9.44 19.18
N ARG A 139 -3.69 -8.61 20.04
CA ARG A 139 -5.01 -8.88 20.62
C ARG A 139 -6.17 -8.18 19.90
N ALA A 140 -5.86 -7.40 18.85
CA ALA A 140 -6.89 -6.76 18.06
C ALA A 140 -7.67 -7.79 17.22
N ARG A 141 -8.98 -7.57 17.08
CA ARG A 141 -9.75 -8.15 15.99
C ARG A 141 -9.58 -7.24 14.77
N VAL A 142 -8.92 -7.71 13.73
CA VAL A 142 -8.67 -6.93 12.52
C VAL A 142 -9.44 -7.52 11.36
N VAL A 143 -10.32 -6.71 10.75
CA VAL A 143 -11.14 -7.06 9.59
C VAL A 143 -10.65 -6.28 8.39
N ALA A 144 -10.17 -6.99 7.36
CA ALA A 144 -9.64 -6.45 6.11
C ALA A 144 -10.66 -6.66 4.98
N VAL A 145 -11.14 -5.58 4.38
CA VAL A 145 -12.23 -5.61 3.39
C VAL A 145 -11.74 -5.17 2.02
N ASP A 146 -12.09 -5.94 1.00
CA ASP A 146 -11.88 -5.57 -0.41
C ASP A 146 -12.97 -6.23 -1.27
N ASP A 147 -13.26 -5.71 -2.45
CA ASP A 147 -14.21 -6.29 -3.39
C ASP A 147 -13.52 -6.92 -4.62
N SER A 148 -12.24 -6.61 -4.85
CA SER A 148 -11.46 -7.15 -5.96
C SER A 148 -11.05 -8.60 -5.70
N PRO A 149 -11.46 -9.57 -6.55
CA PRO A 149 -11.05 -10.96 -6.38
C PRO A 149 -9.52 -11.15 -6.42
N ASP A 150 -8.81 -10.33 -7.20
CA ASP A 150 -7.36 -10.38 -7.29
C ASP A 150 -6.69 -9.85 -6.02
N ALA A 151 -7.15 -8.71 -5.50
CA ALA A 151 -6.68 -8.17 -4.22
C ALA A 151 -6.93 -9.16 -3.07
N LEU A 152 -8.14 -9.71 -2.98
CA LEU A 152 -8.52 -10.71 -1.97
C LEU A 152 -7.65 -11.96 -2.02
N ARG A 153 -7.21 -12.40 -3.20
CA ARG A 153 -6.28 -13.52 -3.32
C ARG A 153 -4.94 -13.22 -2.63
N TYR A 154 -4.39 -12.01 -2.84
CA TYR A 154 -3.18 -11.57 -2.15
C TYR A 154 -3.41 -11.34 -0.66
N ALA A 155 -4.49 -10.65 -0.27
CA ALA A 155 -4.80 -10.41 1.14
C ALA A 155 -4.93 -11.73 1.92
N ARG A 156 -5.66 -12.71 1.40
CA ARG A 156 -5.81 -14.02 2.04
C ARG A 156 -4.47 -14.75 2.16
N ARG A 157 -3.66 -14.77 1.08
CA ARG A 157 -2.31 -15.35 1.12
C ARG A 157 -1.44 -14.70 2.20
N ASN A 158 -1.48 -13.37 2.27
CA ASN A 158 -0.67 -12.62 3.22
C ASN A 158 -1.18 -12.75 4.67
N ALA A 159 -2.48 -13.00 4.84
CA ALA A 159 -3.11 -13.22 6.15
C ALA A 159 -2.95 -14.66 6.67
N GLU A 160 -2.40 -15.61 5.88
CA GLU A 160 -2.19 -16.97 6.32
C GLU A 160 -1.34 -17.03 7.61
N GLY A 161 -1.85 -17.73 8.62
CA GLY A 161 -1.19 -17.85 9.93
C GLY A 161 -1.30 -16.62 10.84
N THR A 162 -2.11 -15.62 10.46
CA THR A 162 -2.42 -14.44 11.28
C THR A 162 -3.87 -14.47 11.78
N SER A 163 -4.25 -13.51 12.62
CA SER A 163 -5.62 -13.33 13.10
C SER A 163 -6.46 -12.37 12.24
N VAL A 164 -5.96 -11.92 11.08
CA VAL A 164 -6.67 -10.98 10.20
C VAL A 164 -7.80 -11.70 9.48
N GLU A 165 -9.02 -11.18 9.63
CA GLU A 165 -10.21 -11.64 8.94
C GLU A 165 -10.35 -10.96 7.58
N VAL A 166 -10.23 -11.69 6.47
CA VAL A 166 -10.35 -11.13 5.12
C VAL A 166 -11.76 -11.34 4.59
N VAL A 167 -12.47 -10.23 4.40
CA VAL A 167 -13.88 -10.17 3.98
C VAL A 167 -14.00 -9.66 2.55
N SER A 168 -14.77 -10.34 1.71
CA SER A 168 -15.13 -9.89 0.37
C SER A 168 -16.41 -9.08 0.44
N ALA A 169 -16.29 -7.75 0.35
CA ALA A 169 -17.44 -6.84 0.34
C ALA A 169 -17.07 -5.51 -0.32
N ASP A 170 -18.09 -4.84 -0.88
CA ASP A 170 -17.96 -3.48 -1.39
C ASP A 170 -17.96 -2.49 -0.21
N ALA A 171 -16.85 -1.75 -0.04
CA ALA A 171 -16.68 -0.74 1.02
C ALA A 171 -17.71 0.40 0.94
N THR A 172 -18.40 0.55 -0.19
CA THR A 172 -19.43 1.58 -0.42
C THR A 172 -20.85 1.08 -0.17
N SER A 173 -21.03 -0.22 0.14
CA SER A 173 -22.34 -0.82 0.37
C SER A 173 -22.97 -0.36 1.68
N ALA A 174 -24.29 -0.15 1.66
CA ALA A 174 -25.04 0.27 2.85
C ALA A 174 -25.12 -0.80 3.93
N ASP A 175 -24.98 -2.08 3.56
CA ASP A 175 -25.02 -3.26 4.45
C ASP A 175 -23.63 -3.79 4.82
N LEU A 176 -22.56 -3.02 4.49
CA LEU A 176 -21.20 -3.37 4.85
C LEU A 176 -21.04 -3.63 6.35
N LEU A 177 -20.62 -4.85 6.74
CA LEU A 177 -20.29 -5.24 8.12
C LEU A 177 -21.33 -4.79 9.17
N THR A 178 -22.61 -4.96 8.90
CA THR A 178 -23.71 -4.49 9.81
C THR A 178 -23.63 -5.08 11.21
N GLU A 179 -22.98 -6.24 11.37
CA GLU A 179 -22.70 -6.85 12.67
C GLU A 179 -21.68 -6.09 13.52
N LEU A 180 -20.94 -5.14 12.91
CA LEU A 180 -19.98 -4.26 13.58
C LEU A 180 -20.49 -2.83 13.79
N ASP A 181 -21.78 -2.57 13.56
CA ASP A 181 -22.36 -1.23 13.77
C ASP A 181 -22.14 -0.73 15.19
N GLY A 182 -21.49 0.43 15.31
CA GLY A 182 -21.16 1.05 16.60
C GLY A 182 -20.15 0.26 17.46
N ALA A 183 -19.41 -0.69 16.89
CA ALA A 183 -18.47 -1.53 17.62
C ALA A 183 -17.00 -1.32 17.23
N VAL A 184 -16.71 -0.61 16.14
CA VAL A 184 -15.33 -0.43 15.62
C VAL A 184 -14.61 0.65 16.41
N ASP A 185 -13.41 0.35 16.89
CA ASP A 185 -12.54 1.29 17.61
C ASP A 185 -11.69 2.15 16.67
N LEU A 186 -11.25 1.56 15.55
CA LEU A 186 -10.42 2.22 14.55
C LEU A 186 -10.82 1.76 13.14
N LEU A 187 -11.15 2.71 12.28
CA LEU A 187 -11.35 2.47 10.86
C LEU A 187 -10.27 3.20 10.07
N VAL A 188 -9.55 2.46 9.25
CA VAL A 188 -8.51 2.97 8.34
C VAL A 188 -8.85 2.60 6.91
N THR A 189 -8.41 3.40 5.94
CA THR A 189 -8.58 3.07 4.53
C THR A 189 -7.64 3.87 3.64
N ASN A 190 -7.13 3.22 2.60
CA ASN A 190 -6.54 3.85 1.43
C ASN A 190 -7.43 3.52 0.20
N PRO A 191 -8.51 4.27 -0.02
CA PRO A 191 -9.48 3.96 -1.05
C PRO A 191 -9.03 4.46 -2.42
N PRO A 192 -9.67 4.03 -3.53
CA PRO A 192 -9.51 4.70 -4.82
C PRO A 192 -9.93 6.17 -4.72
N TYR A 193 -8.99 7.08 -5.00
CA TYR A 193 -9.20 8.53 -4.85
C TYR A 193 -8.73 9.36 -6.06
N ILE A 194 -8.19 8.73 -7.10
CA ILE A 194 -7.70 9.46 -8.28
C ILE A 194 -8.89 9.87 -9.15
N PRO A 195 -8.98 11.14 -9.59
CA PRO A 195 -10.01 11.58 -10.53
C PRO A 195 -9.90 10.84 -11.87
N THR A 196 -11.04 10.46 -12.44
CA THR A 196 -11.08 9.81 -13.74
C THR A 196 -10.46 10.71 -14.82
N GLY A 197 -9.50 10.18 -15.58
CA GLY A 197 -8.80 10.94 -16.63
C GLY A 197 -7.54 11.66 -16.16
N ALA A 198 -7.14 11.54 -14.90
CA ALA A 198 -5.86 12.05 -14.43
C ALA A 198 -4.68 11.39 -15.18
N GLN A 199 -3.62 12.15 -15.42
CA GLN A 199 -2.39 11.62 -15.97
C GLN A 199 -1.60 10.92 -14.87
N LEU A 200 -1.21 9.68 -15.11
CA LEU A 200 -0.51 8.83 -14.17
C LEU A 200 0.89 8.52 -14.67
N GLU A 201 1.81 8.27 -13.73
CA GLU A 201 3.11 7.70 -14.05
C GLU A 201 2.96 6.35 -14.79
N PRO A 202 3.86 6.03 -15.74
CA PRO A 202 3.73 4.82 -16.56
C PRO A 202 3.56 3.52 -15.78
N GLU A 203 4.25 3.39 -14.64
CA GLU A 203 4.14 2.22 -13.76
C GLU A 203 2.73 2.08 -13.18
N VAL A 204 2.17 3.19 -12.71
CA VAL A 204 0.81 3.22 -12.13
C VAL A 204 -0.22 2.96 -13.24
N ALA A 205 -0.13 3.69 -14.36
CA ALA A 205 -1.09 3.61 -15.45
C ALA A 205 -1.18 2.21 -16.11
N GLN A 206 -0.05 1.47 -16.17
CA GLN A 206 0.03 0.21 -16.90
C GLN A 206 -0.10 -1.02 -16.00
N TYR A 207 0.25 -0.93 -14.73
CA TYR A 207 0.40 -2.10 -13.88
C TYR A 207 -0.49 -2.13 -12.64
N ASP A 208 -0.88 -0.97 -12.10
CA ASP A 208 -1.85 -0.95 -11.00
C ASP A 208 -3.28 -1.12 -11.56
N PRO A 209 -4.15 -1.86 -10.86
CA PRO A 209 -5.52 -2.08 -11.33
C PRO A 209 -6.32 -0.76 -11.28
N SER A 210 -6.97 -0.40 -12.37
CA SER A 210 -7.76 0.83 -12.49
C SER A 210 -8.84 0.97 -11.41
N HIS A 211 -9.40 -0.17 -10.97
CA HIS A 211 -10.37 -0.24 -9.88
C HIS A 211 -9.79 0.25 -8.53
N ALA A 212 -8.51 0.02 -8.28
CA ALA A 212 -7.83 0.49 -7.06
C ALA A 212 -7.35 1.96 -7.14
N LEU A 213 -7.48 2.61 -8.30
CA LEU A 213 -6.97 3.95 -8.53
C LEU A 213 -8.07 5.01 -8.57
N PHE A 214 -9.11 4.77 -9.39
CA PHE A 214 -10.07 5.82 -9.74
C PHE A 214 -11.27 5.89 -8.80
N GLY A 215 -11.37 7.01 -8.08
CA GLY A 215 -12.47 7.34 -7.17
C GLY A 215 -13.61 8.14 -7.82
N GLY A 216 -13.84 7.97 -9.13
CA GLY A 216 -14.88 8.70 -9.86
C GLY A 216 -14.38 10.00 -10.50
N PRO A 217 -15.31 10.84 -11.04
CA PRO A 217 -14.96 12.02 -11.82
C PRO A 217 -14.05 13.03 -11.10
N ASP A 218 -14.18 13.12 -9.79
CA ASP A 218 -13.47 14.08 -8.95
C ASP A 218 -12.66 13.42 -7.80
N GLY A 219 -12.58 12.09 -7.81
CA GLY A 219 -11.86 11.31 -6.80
C GLY A 219 -12.59 11.10 -5.48
N MET A 220 -13.81 11.61 -5.31
CA MET A 220 -14.52 11.60 -4.03
C MET A 220 -15.59 10.51 -3.90
N ALA A 221 -15.97 9.84 -5.00
CA ALA A 221 -17.14 8.97 -5.01
C ALA A 221 -17.05 7.81 -4.00
N VAL A 222 -15.87 7.25 -3.79
CA VAL A 222 -15.62 6.18 -2.80
C VAL A 222 -15.47 6.78 -1.40
N ILE A 223 -14.70 7.85 -1.26
CA ILE A 223 -14.46 8.54 0.02
C ILE A 223 -15.78 8.98 0.68
N ASP A 224 -16.68 9.62 -0.07
CA ASP A 224 -17.97 10.09 0.45
C ASP A 224 -18.79 8.94 1.05
N ARG A 225 -18.78 7.76 0.43
CA ARG A 225 -19.48 6.57 0.92
C ARG A 225 -18.81 5.97 2.15
N ILE A 226 -17.47 5.89 2.14
CA ILE A 226 -16.70 5.37 3.27
C ILE A 226 -16.90 6.24 4.53
N VAL A 227 -16.95 7.57 4.40
CA VAL A 227 -17.21 8.45 5.55
C VAL A 227 -18.58 8.19 6.16
N VAL A 228 -19.61 7.90 5.36
CA VAL A 228 -20.93 7.49 5.85
C VAL A 228 -20.87 6.14 6.55
N ALA A 229 -20.19 5.15 5.96
CA ALA A 229 -20.00 3.83 6.57
C ALA A 229 -19.21 3.92 7.89
N ALA A 230 -18.17 4.75 7.95
CA ALA A 230 -17.39 5.00 9.15
C ALA A 230 -18.24 5.57 10.29
N ALA A 231 -19.14 6.53 10.00
CA ALA A 231 -20.06 7.09 11.00
C ALA A 231 -21.01 6.04 11.60
N ARG A 232 -21.34 4.98 10.87
CA ARG A 232 -22.18 3.88 11.32
C ARG A 232 -21.38 2.82 12.10
N LEU A 233 -20.24 2.42 11.57
CA LEU A 233 -19.43 1.33 12.11
C LEU A 233 -18.70 1.73 13.40
N LEU A 234 -18.16 2.96 13.47
CA LEU A 234 -17.40 3.41 14.62
C LEU A 234 -18.27 3.57 15.85
N ARG A 235 -17.76 3.08 16.99
CA ARG A 235 -18.35 3.44 18.31
C ARG A 235 -18.12 4.92 18.61
N PRO A 236 -18.90 5.53 19.54
CA PRO A 236 -18.57 6.83 20.09
C PRO A 236 -17.12 6.87 20.62
N GLY A 237 -16.38 7.90 20.24
CA GLY A 237 -14.95 8.03 20.53
C GLY A 237 -14.03 7.14 19.71
N GLY A 238 -14.54 6.40 18.71
CA GLY A 238 -13.74 5.63 17.75
C GLY A 238 -13.04 6.53 16.74
N PHE A 239 -11.90 6.06 16.23
CA PHE A 239 -11.00 6.81 15.36
C PHE A 239 -11.16 6.43 13.90
N CYS A 240 -11.08 7.41 13.00
CA CYS A 240 -11.10 7.21 11.56
C CYS A 240 -9.91 7.87 10.89
N ALA A 241 -9.32 7.20 9.88
CA ALA A 241 -8.33 7.78 8.97
C ALA A 241 -8.61 7.37 7.52
N VAL A 242 -8.73 8.35 6.63
CA VAL A 242 -9.02 8.16 5.20
C VAL A 242 -7.94 8.82 4.37
N GLU A 243 -7.19 8.03 3.60
CA GLU A 243 -6.21 8.54 2.64
C GLU A 243 -6.92 9.19 1.45
N HIS A 244 -6.28 10.19 0.84
CA HIS A 244 -6.83 10.96 -0.28
C HIS A 244 -5.70 11.50 -1.17
N ASP A 245 -6.05 11.97 -2.37
CA ASP A 245 -5.15 12.74 -3.22
C ASP A 245 -4.84 14.11 -2.60
N ASP A 246 -3.62 14.62 -2.78
CA ASP A 246 -3.19 15.90 -2.22
C ASP A 246 -4.10 17.08 -2.65
N THR A 247 -4.74 16.98 -3.81
CA THR A 247 -5.68 17.98 -4.34
C THR A 247 -7.09 17.89 -3.75
N THR A 248 -7.44 16.78 -3.09
CA THR A 248 -8.80 16.52 -2.55
C THR A 248 -8.91 16.68 -1.04
N SER A 249 -7.85 17.13 -0.35
CA SER A 249 -7.80 17.28 1.10
C SER A 249 -8.99 18.06 1.68
N VAL A 250 -9.29 19.25 1.14
CA VAL A 250 -10.41 20.10 1.59
C VAL A 250 -11.74 19.37 1.40
N ARG A 251 -11.95 18.71 0.27
CA ARG A 251 -13.21 17.97 -0.01
C ARG A 251 -13.38 16.79 0.94
N THR A 252 -12.28 16.12 1.30
CA THR A 252 -12.33 15.02 2.26
C THR A 252 -12.70 15.53 3.65
N VAL A 253 -12.16 16.66 4.11
CA VAL A 253 -12.59 17.33 5.34
C VAL A 253 -14.08 17.70 5.27
N ASP A 254 -14.53 18.26 4.15
CA ASP A 254 -15.94 18.62 3.93
C ASP A 254 -16.87 17.39 3.97
N ALA A 255 -16.41 16.22 3.48
CA ALA A 255 -17.18 14.97 3.55
C ALA A 255 -17.46 14.57 5.02
N PHE A 256 -16.46 14.61 5.89
CA PHE A 256 -16.64 14.36 7.33
C PHE A 256 -17.57 15.40 7.98
N THR A 257 -17.39 16.67 7.65
CA THR A 257 -18.21 17.78 8.19
C THR A 257 -19.68 17.65 7.79
N ARG A 258 -19.97 17.26 6.55
CA ARG A 258 -21.34 17.06 6.05
C ARG A 258 -22.07 15.92 6.76
N VAL A 259 -21.38 14.86 7.13
CA VAL A 259 -21.97 13.73 7.86
C VAL A 259 -22.35 14.14 9.28
N ALA A 260 -21.70 15.17 9.84
CA ALA A 260 -22.01 15.78 11.15
C ALA A 260 -22.08 14.75 12.32
N ARG A 261 -21.21 13.74 12.27
CA ARG A 261 -21.07 12.69 13.28
C ARG A 261 -19.61 12.52 13.71
N PHE A 262 -18.78 13.50 13.41
CA PHE A 262 -17.36 13.48 13.70
C PHE A 262 -16.89 14.79 14.33
N THR A 263 -15.95 14.66 15.26
CA THR A 263 -15.18 15.75 15.88
C THR A 263 -13.70 15.60 15.48
N ASP A 264 -12.89 16.61 15.80
CA ASP A 264 -11.43 16.60 15.58
C ASP A 264 -11.01 16.29 14.13
N VAL A 265 -11.85 16.70 13.16
CA VAL A 265 -11.57 16.48 11.74
C VAL A 265 -10.32 17.26 11.34
N THR A 266 -9.25 16.54 11.03
CA THR A 266 -7.92 17.11 10.81
C THR A 266 -7.28 16.55 9.55
N ALA A 267 -6.88 17.44 8.63
CA ALA A 267 -6.03 17.08 7.50
C ALA A 267 -4.60 16.82 7.99
N ARG A 268 -4.02 15.70 7.57
CA ARG A 268 -2.69 15.23 7.93
C ARG A 268 -1.79 15.14 6.71
N HIS A 269 -0.49 15.22 6.94
CA HIS A 269 0.52 15.19 5.90
C HIS A 269 1.31 13.88 5.97
N ASP A 270 1.84 13.46 4.82
CA ASP A 270 2.86 12.41 4.76
C ASP A 270 4.23 12.94 5.21
N LEU A 271 5.23 12.05 5.24
CA LEU A 271 6.59 12.40 5.67
C LEU A 271 7.28 13.41 4.73
N THR A 272 6.73 13.66 3.53
CA THR A 272 7.23 14.67 2.59
C THR A 272 6.56 16.04 2.77
N GLY A 273 5.56 16.13 3.67
CA GLY A 273 4.81 17.34 3.97
C GLY A 273 3.65 17.61 3.01
N ARG A 274 3.21 16.63 2.22
CA ARG A 274 2.03 16.74 1.36
C ARG A 274 0.77 16.29 2.11
N PRO A 275 -0.37 16.99 1.96
CA PRO A 275 -1.64 16.51 2.49
C PRO A 275 -1.92 15.08 1.97
N ARG A 276 -2.17 14.13 2.89
CA ARG A 276 -2.27 12.73 2.50
C ARG A 276 -3.47 12.00 3.06
N PHE A 277 -3.92 12.34 4.26
CA PHE A 277 -5.08 11.69 4.86
C PHE A 277 -5.84 12.64 5.80
N VAL A 278 -7.10 12.37 6.02
CA VAL A 278 -7.93 13.06 7.01
C VAL A 278 -8.21 12.11 8.16
N THR A 279 -8.07 12.61 9.38
CA THR A 279 -8.42 11.91 10.61
C THR A 279 -9.62 12.54 11.27
N ALA A 280 -10.42 11.74 11.96
CA ALA A 280 -11.58 12.19 12.70
C ALA A 280 -11.86 11.28 13.89
N VAL A 281 -12.62 11.78 14.87
CA VAL A 281 -13.15 11.00 15.99
C VAL A 281 -14.67 10.96 15.87
N ARG A 282 -15.27 9.77 16.04
CA ARG A 282 -16.74 9.61 16.07
C ARG A 282 -17.29 10.31 17.30
N ASP A 283 -18.22 11.24 17.14
CA ASP A 283 -18.90 11.91 18.26
C ASP A 283 -19.83 10.95 19.05
N GLU A 284 -20.46 11.45 20.09
CA GLU A 284 -21.41 10.68 20.92
C GLU A 284 -22.72 10.35 20.20
#